data_63493c9ddb28f0278c0a5c85ba46351a
#
_entry.id   63493c9ddb28f0278c0a5c85ba46351a
#
_cell.length_a   1.000
_cell.length_b   1.000
_cell.length_c   1.000
_cell.angle_alpha   90.00
_cell.angle_beta   90.00
_cell.angle_gamma   90.00
#
_symmetry.space_group_name_H-M   'P 1'
#
loop_
_entity.id
_entity.type
_entity.pdbx_description
1 polymer ?
#
loop_
_entity_poly.entity_id
_entity_poly.type
_entity_poly.pdbx_seq_one_letter_code
_entity_poly.pdbx_strand_id
1 'polypeptide(L)'
;MNYILCHKDIPVLRFSTEDEEISEVSEILCKEHLPIGISPENEKGKTLKSQFRSWWKSRSIPASRQNLDTALEQLGNVTTDYLIEKSYGLSLSDHYWAKPLKSSLSWKDVNFFQNSFSDDVGKALFGVLNSDSTDKLNLVSPDNTSDGWLKKKWIINDGERILLKAGSAPYYQ
;
A
#
# COMPACT_ATOMS: atom_id res chain seq x y z
N MET A 1 3.51 -3.72 -16.17
CA MET A 1 4.90 -3.59 -15.64
C MET A 1 5.38 -4.87 -14.99
N ASN A 2 6.73 -5.05 -14.79
CA ASN A 2 7.29 -6.27 -14.18
C ASN A 2 7.95 -5.93 -12.84
N TYR A 3 7.68 -6.79 -11.83
CA TYR A 3 8.13 -6.60 -10.46
C TYR A 3 8.65 -7.89 -9.83
N ILE A 4 9.42 -7.72 -8.77
CA ILE A 4 9.75 -8.76 -7.81
C ILE A 4 9.10 -8.36 -6.48
N LEU A 5 8.21 -9.19 -5.94
CA LEU A 5 7.81 -9.05 -4.54
C LEU A 5 9.03 -9.39 -3.69
N CYS A 6 9.42 -8.48 -2.82
CA CYS A 6 10.48 -8.68 -1.85
C CYS A 6 9.92 -8.64 -0.42
N HIS A 7 10.49 -9.46 0.48
CA HIS A 7 10.36 -9.33 1.92
C HIS A 7 11.67 -8.75 2.45
N LYS A 8 11.69 -7.44 2.72
CA LYS A 8 12.93 -6.65 2.84
C LYS A 8 13.77 -6.81 1.55
N ASP A 9 14.99 -7.32 1.65
CA ASP A 9 15.87 -7.55 0.50
C ASP A 9 15.79 -9.00 -0.06
N ILE A 10 14.95 -9.87 0.50
CA ILE A 10 14.76 -11.25 0.04
C ILE A 10 13.75 -11.27 -1.10
N PRO A 11 14.12 -11.67 -2.32
CA PRO A 11 13.19 -11.82 -3.43
C PRO A 11 12.27 -13.02 -3.19
N VAL A 12 10.96 -12.82 -3.31
CA VAL A 12 9.94 -13.83 -2.93
C VAL A 12 9.25 -14.44 -4.15
N LEU A 13 8.74 -13.59 -5.05
CA LEU A 13 8.11 -14.05 -6.30
C LEU A 13 8.20 -12.96 -7.38
N ARG A 14 8.07 -13.38 -8.66
CA ARG A 14 7.97 -12.47 -9.80
C ARG A 14 6.53 -12.33 -10.25
N PHE A 15 6.14 -11.11 -10.54
CA PHE A 15 4.80 -10.81 -11.03
C PHE A 15 4.80 -9.63 -12.01
N SER A 16 3.72 -9.49 -12.74
CA SER A 16 3.47 -8.34 -13.61
C SER A 16 2.11 -7.70 -13.33
N THR A 17 2.02 -6.41 -13.65
CA THR A 17 0.76 -5.65 -13.64
C THR A 17 0.43 -5.14 -15.04
N GLU A 18 -0.86 -5.03 -15.34
CA GLU A 18 -1.43 -4.39 -16.50
C GLU A 18 -2.64 -3.60 -16.01
N ASP A 19 -2.73 -2.33 -16.38
CA ASP A 19 -3.77 -1.41 -15.92
C ASP A 19 -3.98 -1.46 -14.38
N GLU A 20 -2.86 -1.38 -13.63
CA GLU A 20 -2.80 -1.40 -12.16
C GLU A 20 -3.24 -2.74 -11.51
N GLU A 21 -3.64 -3.74 -12.29
CA GLU A 21 -4.03 -5.06 -11.81
C GLU A 21 -2.92 -6.11 -11.98
N ILE A 22 -2.88 -7.10 -11.08
CA ILE A 22 -1.98 -8.26 -11.22
C ILE A 22 -2.39 -9.07 -12.45
N SER A 23 -1.55 -9.02 -13.49
CA SER A 23 -1.78 -9.75 -14.75
C SER A 23 -1.20 -11.17 -14.73
N GLU A 24 -0.03 -11.38 -14.06
CA GLU A 24 0.64 -12.66 -13.99
C GLU A 24 1.45 -12.82 -12.70
N VAL A 25 1.59 -14.06 -12.23
CA VAL A 25 2.61 -14.49 -11.26
C VAL A 25 3.41 -15.59 -11.92
N SER A 26 4.67 -15.32 -12.29
CA SER A 26 5.46 -16.18 -13.16
C SER A 26 6.37 -17.15 -12.42
N GLU A 27 6.88 -16.79 -11.24
CA GLU A 27 7.88 -17.59 -10.53
C GLU A 27 7.86 -17.32 -9.03
N ILE A 28 7.97 -18.38 -8.22
CA ILE A 28 8.25 -18.29 -6.78
C ILE A 28 9.76 -18.44 -6.59
N LEU A 29 10.38 -17.44 -5.98
CA LEU A 29 11.84 -17.40 -5.73
C LEU A 29 12.18 -17.89 -4.31
N CYS A 30 11.30 -17.63 -3.33
CA CYS A 30 11.50 -18.04 -1.94
C CYS A 30 10.14 -18.37 -1.27
N LYS A 31 9.86 -19.66 -1.09
CA LYS A 31 8.59 -20.14 -0.54
C LYS A 31 8.39 -19.74 0.93
N GLU A 32 9.47 -19.76 1.70
CA GLU A 32 9.50 -19.51 3.14
C GLU A 32 9.12 -18.06 3.47
N HIS A 33 9.23 -17.17 2.49
CA HIS A 33 8.89 -15.76 2.62
C HIS A 33 7.62 -15.36 1.88
N LEU A 34 6.81 -16.33 1.44
CA LEU A 34 5.49 -16.00 0.88
C LEU A 34 4.62 -15.30 1.95
N PRO A 35 3.81 -14.30 1.56
CA PRO A 35 2.85 -13.70 2.49
C PRO A 35 1.90 -14.74 3.06
N ILE A 36 1.49 -14.55 4.32
CA ILE A 36 0.54 -15.43 4.99
C ILE A 36 -0.75 -15.56 4.16
N GLY A 37 -1.19 -16.78 3.94
CA GLY A 37 -2.39 -17.10 3.15
C GLY A 37 -2.12 -17.31 1.66
N ILE A 38 -0.87 -17.22 1.22
CA ILE A 38 -0.45 -17.60 -0.12
C ILE A 38 0.31 -18.92 -0.04
N SER A 39 -0.21 -19.97 -0.71
CA SER A 39 0.42 -21.27 -0.82
C SER A 39 0.70 -21.59 -2.29
N PRO A 40 1.90 -22.16 -2.62
CA PRO A 40 2.18 -22.66 -3.95
C PRO A 40 1.33 -23.89 -4.30
N GLU A 41 0.82 -24.59 -3.29
CA GLU A 41 -0.08 -25.71 -3.46
C GLU A 41 -1.49 -25.18 -3.69
N ASN A 42 -2.18 -25.78 -4.67
CA ASN A 42 -3.55 -25.37 -5.03
C ASN A 42 -4.58 -25.80 -3.93
N GLU A 43 -4.43 -25.20 -2.76
CA GLU A 43 -5.38 -25.41 -1.68
C GLU A 43 -6.73 -24.75 -2.04
N LYS A 44 -7.80 -25.53 -1.95
CA LYS A 44 -9.19 -25.06 -2.20
C LYS A 44 -9.45 -24.56 -3.63
N GLY A 45 -8.71 -25.03 -4.63
CA GLY A 45 -8.96 -24.67 -6.04
C GLY A 45 -8.58 -23.24 -6.43
N LYS A 46 -7.79 -22.53 -5.60
CA LYS A 46 -7.31 -21.18 -5.90
C LYS A 46 -5.93 -21.25 -6.54
N THR A 47 -5.76 -20.60 -7.70
CA THR A 47 -4.45 -20.44 -8.34
C THR A 47 -3.56 -19.50 -7.54
N LEU A 48 -2.24 -19.66 -7.65
CA LEU A 48 -1.26 -18.74 -7.03
C LEU A 48 -1.54 -17.28 -7.41
N LYS A 49 -1.84 -17.02 -8.69
CA LYS A 49 -2.22 -15.68 -9.18
C LYS A 49 -3.45 -15.14 -8.43
N SER A 50 -4.50 -15.94 -8.24
CA SER A 50 -5.72 -15.47 -7.56
C SER A 50 -5.49 -15.20 -6.07
N GLN A 51 -4.64 -16.01 -5.41
CA GLN A 51 -4.26 -15.80 -4.02
C GLN A 51 -3.44 -14.51 -3.88
N PHE A 52 -2.44 -14.33 -4.73
CA PHE A 52 -1.58 -13.15 -4.71
C PHE A 52 -2.38 -11.87 -5.03
N ARG A 53 -3.27 -11.91 -6.05
CA ARG A 53 -4.16 -10.79 -6.37
C ARG A 53 -5.06 -10.41 -5.19
N SER A 54 -5.63 -11.39 -4.49
CA SER A 54 -6.45 -11.14 -3.30
C SER A 54 -5.64 -10.50 -2.18
N TRP A 55 -4.45 -11.01 -1.92
CA TRP A 55 -3.54 -10.45 -0.92
C TRP A 55 -3.10 -9.03 -1.28
N TRP A 56 -2.72 -8.78 -2.54
CA TRP A 56 -2.33 -7.46 -3.02
C TRP A 56 -3.47 -6.45 -2.87
N LYS A 57 -4.69 -6.81 -3.28
CA LYS A 57 -5.88 -5.96 -3.13
C LYS A 57 -6.26 -5.72 -1.67
N SER A 58 -6.04 -6.68 -0.77
CA SER A 58 -6.32 -6.48 0.66
C SER A 58 -5.41 -5.45 1.34
N ARG A 59 -4.32 -5.06 0.70
CA ARG A 59 -3.42 -3.98 1.17
C ARG A 59 -3.95 -2.60 0.83
N SER A 60 -4.88 -2.49 -0.11
CA SER A 60 -5.47 -1.24 -0.56
C SER A 60 -6.31 -0.58 0.53
N ILE A 61 -6.48 0.73 0.41
CA ILE A 61 -7.44 1.46 1.24
C ILE A 61 -8.83 0.85 0.98
N PRO A 62 -9.54 0.39 2.02
CA PRO A 62 -10.85 -0.25 1.81
C PRO A 62 -11.88 0.73 1.27
N ALA A 63 -12.73 0.27 0.35
CA ALA A 63 -13.79 1.06 -0.25
C ALA A 63 -14.77 1.67 0.78
N SER A 64 -14.87 1.05 1.96
CA SER A 64 -15.70 1.56 3.07
C SER A 64 -15.05 2.69 3.86
N ARG A 65 -13.80 3.11 3.54
CA ARG A 65 -13.12 4.18 4.24
C ARG A 65 -13.91 5.49 4.15
N GLN A 66 -14.12 6.14 5.28
CA GLN A 66 -14.74 7.46 5.32
C GLN A 66 -13.97 8.46 4.46
N ASN A 67 -14.69 9.24 3.66
CA ASN A 67 -14.14 10.31 2.80
C ASN A 67 -13.22 9.83 1.66
N LEU A 68 -13.27 8.54 1.29
CA LEU A 68 -12.36 7.99 0.28
C LEU A 68 -12.54 8.64 -1.10
N ASP A 69 -13.77 8.72 -1.61
CA ASP A 69 -14.05 9.25 -2.95
C ASP A 69 -13.58 10.69 -3.09
N THR A 70 -13.91 11.55 -2.12
CA THR A 70 -13.44 12.95 -2.09
C THR A 70 -11.92 13.04 -2.02
N ALA A 71 -11.27 12.16 -1.25
CA ALA A 71 -9.82 12.12 -1.18
C ALA A 71 -9.18 11.74 -2.51
N LEU A 72 -9.71 10.72 -3.19
CA LEU A 72 -9.21 10.29 -4.50
C LEU A 72 -9.38 11.38 -5.58
N GLU A 73 -10.49 12.12 -5.54
CA GLU A 73 -10.71 13.29 -6.40
C GLU A 73 -9.66 14.39 -6.14
N GLN A 74 -9.42 14.74 -4.88
CA GLN A 74 -8.41 15.74 -4.48
C GLN A 74 -6.98 15.33 -4.87
N LEU A 75 -6.68 14.03 -4.89
CA LEU A 75 -5.38 13.48 -5.30
C LEU A 75 -5.21 13.40 -6.83
N GLY A 76 -6.17 13.87 -7.63
CA GLY A 76 -6.12 13.92 -9.08
C GLY A 76 -6.94 12.82 -9.77
N ASN A 77 -8.05 12.41 -9.18
CA ASN A 77 -8.95 11.33 -9.66
C ASN A 77 -8.21 10.00 -9.85
N VAL A 78 -7.36 9.66 -8.90
CA VAL A 78 -6.59 8.41 -8.90
C VAL A 78 -7.39 7.25 -8.31
N THR A 79 -6.95 6.02 -8.57
CA THR A 79 -7.50 4.80 -7.96
C THR A 79 -6.70 4.40 -6.71
N THR A 80 -7.27 3.55 -5.86
CA THR A 80 -6.53 2.97 -4.74
C THR A 80 -5.44 2.01 -5.22
N ASP A 81 -5.64 1.32 -6.35
CA ASP A 81 -4.65 0.43 -6.95
C ASP A 81 -3.45 1.23 -7.49
N TYR A 82 -3.70 2.41 -8.10
CA TYR A 82 -2.65 3.34 -8.49
C TYR A 82 -1.82 3.83 -7.28
N LEU A 83 -2.48 4.15 -6.17
CA LEU A 83 -1.79 4.60 -4.95
C LEU A 83 -0.88 3.50 -4.37
N ILE A 84 -1.34 2.24 -4.34
CA ILE A 84 -0.49 1.11 -3.94
C ILE A 84 0.75 1.01 -4.84
N GLU A 85 0.56 1.04 -6.15
CA GLU A 85 1.66 0.90 -7.11
C GLU A 85 2.68 2.04 -6.96
N LYS A 86 2.21 3.28 -6.74
CA LYS A 86 3.07 4.45 -6.48
C LYS A 86 3.96 4.28 -5.25
N SER A 87 3.48 3.60 -4.23
CA SER A 87 4.23 3.31 -3.00
C SER A 87 4.93 1.96 -3.03
N TYR A 88 5.03 1.30 -4.19
CA TYR A 88 5.60 -0.06 -4.30
C TYR A 88 4.90 -1.07 -3.37
N GLY A 89 3.66 -0.87 -2.99
CA GLY A 89 2.95 -1.67 -2.01
C GLY A 89 3.53 -1.64 -0.60
N LEU A 90 4.40 -0.69 -0.29
CA LEU A 90 5.00 -0.52 1.04
C LEU A 90 3.95 -0.24 2.10
N SER A 91 4.19 -0.78 3.31
CA SER A 91 3.33 -0.61 4.47
C SER A 91 4.16 -0.38 5.74
N LEU A 92 3.54 0.19 6.77
CA LEU A 92 4.06 0.17 8.14
C LEU A 92 3.56 -1.03 8.96
N SER A 93 2.78 -1.95 8.33
CA SER A 93 2.25 -3.16 8.97
C SER A 93 3.10 -4.40 8.70
N ASP A 94 3.91 -4.40 7.65
CA ASP A 94 4.77 -5.51 7.25
C ASP A 94 6.00 -5.03 6.46
N HIS A 95 6.80 -5.96 5.94
CA HIS A 95 8.05 -5.68 5.25
C HIS A 95 8.03 -6.09 3.77
N TYR A 96 6.84 -6.25 3.17
CA TYR A 96 6.72 -6.58 1.75
C TYR A 96 6.67 -5.34 0.87
N TRP A 97 7.27 -5.45 -0.32
CA TRP A 97 7.23 -4.40 -1.34
C TRP A 97 7.46 -4.94 -2.74
N ALA A 98 6.97 -4.22 -3.73
CA ALA A 98 7.10 -4.53 -5.14
C ALA A 98 8.30 -3.80 -5.73
N LYS A 99 9.43 -4.49 -5.86
CA LYS A 99 10.63 -3.95 -6.49
C LYS A 99 10.46 -3.96 -8.01
N PRO A 100 10.52 -2.82 -8.73
CA PRO A 100 10.54 -2.83 -10.19
C PRO A 100 11.73 -3.66 -10.70
N LEU A 101 11.51 -4.55 -11.67
CA LEU A 101 12.49 -5.55 -12.12
C LEU A 101 13.84 -4.95 -12.56
N LYS A 102 13.81 -3.74 -13.12
CA LYS A 102 15.01 -3.02 -13.60
C LYS A 102 15.58 -2.03 -12.57
N SER A 103 15.07 -2.01 -11.36
CA SER A 103 15.48 -1.06 -10.31
C SER A 103 16.65 -1.62 -9.50
N SER A 104 17.58 -0.74 -9.11
CA SER A 104 18.67 -1.01 -8.16
C SER A 104 18.26 -0.76 -6.70
N LEU A 105 17.01 -0.32 -6.44
CA LEU A 105 16.53 -0.03 -5.09
C LEU A 105 16.66 -1.24 -4.16
N SER A 106 16.98 -0.98 -2.91
CA SER A 106 16.99 -1.92 -1.79
C SER A 106 15.93 -1.56 -0.75
N TRP A 107 15.66 -2.46 0.18
CA TRP A 107 14.75 -2.18 1.31
C TRP A 107 15.13 -0.91 2.07
N LYS A 108 16.44 -0.70 2.29
CA LYS A 108 16.95 0.48 3.00
C LYS A 108 16.54 1.80 2.33
N ASP A 109 16.46 1.80 1.00
CA ASP A 109 16.19 3.02 0.23
C ASP A 109 14.70 3.41 0.25
N VAL A 110 13.79 2.46 0.46
CA VAL A 110 12.35 2.67 0.21
C VAL A 110 11.46 2.55 1.44
N ASN A 111 11.86 1.79 2.48
CA ASN A 111 10.98 1.47 3.60
C ASN A 111 10.53 2.71 4.39
N PHE A 112 9.28 2.71 4.85
CA PHE A 112 8.71 3.79 5.65
C PHE A 112 9.12 3.76 7.13
N PHE A 113 9.78 2.70 7.60
CA PHE A 113 10.23 2.59 8.98
C PHE A 113 11.43 3.50 9.26
N GLN A 114 12.27 3.74 8.26
CA GLN A 114 13.51 4.50 8.37
C GLN A 114 13.53 5.77 7.52
N ASN A 115 12.80 5.79 6.40
CA ASN A 115 12.76 6.92 5.49
C ASN A 115 11.56 7.83 5.80
N SER A 116 11.68 9.10 5.42
CA SER A 116 10.56 10.04 5.44
C SER A 116 9.53 9.67 4.37
N PHE A 117 8.30 10.10 4.57
CA PHE A 117 7.20 9.94 3.62
C PHE A 117 6.33 11.18 3.59
N SER A 118 5.55 11.33 2.52
CA SER A 118 4.57 12.42 2.40
C SER A 118 3.32 12.11 3.23
N ASP A 119 2.73 13.15 3.81
CA ASP A 119 1.42 13.11 4.45
C ASP A 119 0.28 13.65 3.55
N ASP A 120 0.54 13.92 2.27
CA ASP A 120 -0.46 14.48 1.33
C ASP A 120 -1.66 13.54 1.17
N VAL A 121 -1.41 12.26 0.94
CA VAL A 121 -2.48 11.24 0.89
C VAL A 121 -3.23 11.17 2.22
N GLY A 122 -2.50 11.15 3.32
CA GLY A 122 -3.07 11.15 4.67
C GLY A 122 -3.93 12.38 4.93
N LYS A 123 -3.51 13.57 4.50
CA LYS A 123 -4.29 14.81 4.60
C LYS A 123 -5.58 14.74 3.78
N ALA A 124 -5.52 14.22 2.55
CA ALA A 124 -6.72 14.02 1.74
C ALA A 124 -7.71 13.06 2.41
N LEU A 125 -7.23 11.89 2.85
CA LEU A 125 -8.06 10.88 3.55
C LEU A 125 -8.64 11.39 4.87
N PHE A 126 -7.91 12.25 5.57
CA PHE A 126 -8.39 12.88 6.81
C PHE A 126 -9.36 14.04 6.55
N GLY A 127 -9.36 14.61 5.34
CA GLY A 127 -10.20 15.72 4.93
C GLY A 127 -9.62 17.10 5.30
N VAL A 128 -8.31 17.23 5.34
CA VAL A 128 -7.59 18.47 5.69
C VAL A 128 -6.56 18.89 4.63
N LEU A 129 -6.62 18.29 3.42
CA LEU A 129 -5.80 18.72 2.29
C LEU A 129 -6.32 20.08 1.78
N ASN A 130 -5.44 21.07 1.70
CA ASN A 130 -5.77 22.38 1.14
C ASN A 130 -5.83 22.29 -0.38
N SER A 131 -6.97 22.61 -0.97
CA SER A 131 -7.18 22.64 -2.43
C SER A 131 -6.43 23.74 -3.17
N ASP A 132 -5.92 24.74 -2.45
CA ASP A 132 -5.26 25.91 -3.04
C ASP A 132 -3.74 25.72 -3.25
N SER A 133 -3.19 24.55 -2.89
CA SER A 133 -1.78 24.28 -3.12
C SER A 133 -1.57 23.92 -4.59
N THR A 134 -0.81 24.77 -5.29
CA THR A 134 -0.36 24.53 -6.68
C THR A 134 0.79 23.52 -6.75
N ASP A 135 1.28 23.08 -5.61
CA ASP A 135 2.39 22.16 -5.51
C ASP A 135 1.99 20.75 -5.95
N LYS A 136 2.89 20.08 -6.65
CA LYS A 136 2.68 18.71 -7.08
C LYS A 136 2.63 17.78 -5.85
N LEU A 137 1.49 17.14 -5.64
CA LEU A 137 1.29 16.20 -4.54
C LEU A 137 2.26 15.01 -4.63
N ASN A 138 2.80 14.62 -3.49
CA ASN A 138 3.62 13.41 -3.38
C ASN A 138 2.74 12.25 -2.89
N LEU A 139 2.48 11.29 -3.78
CA LEU A 139 1.60 10.15 -3.53
C LEU A 139 2.32 8.95 -2.89
N VAL A 140 3.62 9.06 -2.56
CA VAL A 140 4.37 7.99 -1.88
C VAL A 140 4.13 8.10 -0.37
N SER A 141 3.22 7.29 0.14
CA SER A 141 2.75 7.37 1.52
C SER A 141 2.37 5.99 2.09
N PRO A 142 2.64 5.74 3.38
CA PRO A 142 2.12 4.55 4.06
C PRO A 142 0.59 4.55 4.20
N ASP A 143 -0.06 5.68 3.99
CA ASP A 143 -1.52 5.77 3.98
C ASP A 143 -2.17 5.00 2.83
N ASN A 144 -1.43 4.77 1.73
CA ASN A 144 -1.88 3.99 0.58
C ASN A 144 -2.20 2.53 0.91
N THR A 145 -1.64 2.01 2.01
CA THR A 145 -1.82 0.64 2.49
C THR A 145 -2.42 0.60 3.91
N SER A 146 -3.13 1.66 4.32
CA SER A 146 -3.75 1.71 5.64
C SER A 146 -5.15 1.09 5.62
N ASP A 147 -5.40 0.09 6.46
CA ASP A 147 -6.68 -0.62 6.55
C ASP A 147 -7.67 0.06 7.52
N GLY A 148 -8.95 -0.31 7.45
CA GLY A 148 -10.04 0.04 8.36
C GLY A 148 -10.90 1.24 7.92
N TRP A 149 -12.08 1.37 8.54
CA TRP A 149 -13.15 2.29 8.17
C TRP A 149 -12.94 3.74 8.58
N LEU A 150 -12.35 4.00 9.77
CA LEU A 150 -12.19 5.34 10.31
C LEU A 150 -11.19 6.18 9.51
N LYS A 151 -11.44 7.48 9.42
CA LYS A 151 -10.44 8.44 8.92
C LYS A 151 -9.15 8.29 9.73
N LYS A 152 -8.04 8.15 9.06
CA LYS A 152 -6.71 8.04 9.68
C LYS A 152 -5.64 8.55 8.74
N LYS A 153 -4.51 8.92 9.32
CA LYS A 153 -3.30 9.26 8.58
C LYS A 153 -2.05 8.96 9.40
N TRP A 154 -1.00 8.60 8.71
CA TRP A 154 0.33 8.52 9.28
C TRP A 154 1.02 9.87 9.25
N ILE A 155 1.76 10.17 10.32
CA ILE A 155 2.64 11.33 10.42
C ILE A 155 3.98 10.92 11.01
N ILE A 156 4.99 11.76 10.80
CA ILE A 156 6.26 11.68 11.53
C ILE A 156 6.30 12.88 12.49
N ASN A 157 6.48 12.59 13.77
CA ASN A 157 6.66 13.59 14.81
C ASN A 157 7.88 13.21 15.67
N ASP A 158 8.87 14.09 15.74
CA ASP A 158 10.14 13.87 16.44
C ASP A 158 10.82 12.54 16.11
N GLY A 159 10.72 12.13 14.81
CA GLY A 159 11.27 10.86 14.31
C GLY A 159 10.39 9.63 14.52
N GLU A 160 9.33 9.74 15.32
CA GLU A 160 8.37 8.65 15.55
C GLU A 160 7.29 8.61 14.48
N ARG A 161 6.84 7.38 14.11
CA ARG A 161 5.73 7.14 13.18
C ARG A 161 4.44 7.00 13.98
N ILE A 162 3.55 7.97 13.84
CA ILE A 162 2.31 8.05 14.61
C ILE A 162 1.12 7.88 13.67
N LEU A 163 0.20 6.97 14.01
CA LEU A 163 -1.07 6.82 13.33
C LEU A 163 -2.16 7.64 14.05
N LEU A 164 -2.56 8.74 13.44
CA LEU A 164 -3.71 9.52 13.89
C LEU A 164 -4.99 8.88 13.37
N LYS A 165 -5.98 8.72 14.26
CA LYS A 165 -7.32 8.22 13.93
C LYS A 165 -8.36 9.23 14.40
N ALA A 166 -9.35 9.54 13.54
CA ALA A 166 -10.52 10.32 13.91
C ALA A 166 -11.72 9.37 14.08
N GLY A 167 -12.38 9.46 15.24
CA GLY A 167 -13.60 8.73 15.53
C GLY A 167 -14.33 9.42 16.67
N SER A 168 -15.67 9.45 16.62
CA SER A 168 -16.47 9.73 17.81
C SER A 168 -16.42 8.49 18.70
N ALA A 169 -16.02 8.64 19.94
CA ALA A 169 -16.22 7.59 20.94
C ALA A 169 -17.74 7.31 21.00
N PRO A 170 -18.20 6.06 20.92
CA PRO A 170 -19.58 5.76 21.23
C PRO A 170 -19.79 6.17 22.70
N TYR A 171 -20.67 7.13 22.93
CA TYR A 171 -21.15 7.40 24.27
C TYR A 171 -21.96 6.18 24.71
N TYR A 172 -21.37 5.32 25.52
CA TYR A 172 -22.16 4.39 26.33
C TYR A 172 -22.78 5.24 27.44
N GLN A 173 -24.09 5.51 27.33
CA GLN A 173 -24.94 5.92 28.44
C GLN A 173 -25.29 4.67 29.25
#